data_4ba108ed0361b9aa8fa9ca6acd778b07
#
_entry.id   4ba108ed0361b9aa8fa9ca6acd778b07
#
_cell.length_a   1.000
_cell.length_b   1.000
_cell.length_c   1.000
_cell.angle_alpha   90.00
_cell.angle_beta   90.00
_cell.angle_gamma   90.00
#
_symmetry.space_group_name_H-M   'P 1'
#
loop_
_entity.id
_entity.type
_entity.pdbx_description
1 polymer ?
#
loop_
_entity_poly.entity_id
_entity_poly.type
_entity_poly.pdbx_seq_one_letter_code
_entity_poly.pdbx_strand_id
1 'polypeptide(L)'
;VSGFTSTGFTIFDNIKHIDQGLILWRSSIQWIGGLYFLFSIVFLIDIYDDSLKKSLTNFLSFNSSEIFKQTVKIFILYSGITISIFFILNIFDIRSFNSLNLSMTIISSGGFLPTNDLSLILINNTQIIIFSLLMLVSFFSIFFIYNLIFLRDKNFNFFYEDIHLLLYFIFIVTIFFIFFSFDNSFTYSFLSLVSS
;
A
#
# COMPACT_ATOMS: atom_id res chain seq x y z
N VAL A 1 -9.64 17.04 -1.11
CA VAL A 1 -8.20 17.15 -0.83
C VAL A 1 -7.72 15.91 -0.08
N SER A 2 -8.29 15.58 1.09
CA SER A 2 -7.85 14.48 1.95
C SER A 2 -7.74 13.10 1.24
N GLY A 3 -8.65 12.78 0.34
CA GLY A 3 -8.56 11.56 -0.45
C GLY A 3 -7.34 11.55 -1.38
N PHE A 4 -7.15 12.61 -2.14
CA PHE A 4 -6.05 12.69 -3.12
C PHE A 4 -4.66 12.74 -2.47
N THR A 5 -4.55 13.31 -1.27
CA THR A 5 -3.30 13.35 -0.49
C THR A 5 -3.07 12.10 0.36
N SER A 6 -3.94 11.09 0.26
CA SER A 6 -3.89 9.84 1.03
C SER A 6 -3.82 10.03 2.56
N THR A 7 -4.33 11.17 3.07
CA THR A 7 -4.31 11.47 4.52
C THR A 7 -5.45 10.82 5.29
N GLY A 8 -6.48 10.32 4.62
CA GLY A 8 -7.57 9.55 5.22
C GLY A 8 -8.54 10.33 6.11
N PHE A 9 -8.39 11.64 6.29
CA PHE A 9 -9.33 12.43 7.09
C PHE A 9 -10.72 12.49 6.47
N THR A 10 -11.73 12.15 7.25
CA THR A 10 -13.14 12.23 6.87
C THR A 10 -13.90 13.18 7.78
N ILE A 11 -14.81 13.95 7.20
CA ILE A 11 -15.77 14.80 7.92
C ILE A 11 -17.12 14.10 8.12
N PHE A 12 -17.27 12.89 7.60
CA PHE A 12 -18.50 12.12 7.73
C PHE A 12 -18.49 11.33 9.03
N ASP A 13 -19.43 11.64 9.93
CA ASP A 13 -19.58 10.94 11.20
C ASP A 13 -20.18 9.54 11.01
N ASN A 14 -21.02 9.35 9.97
CA ASN A 14 -21.67 8.08 9.71
C ASN A 14 -21.67 7.74 8.21
N ILE A 15 -20.82 6.76 7.86
CA ILE A 15 -20.66 6.31 6.47
C ILE A 15 -21.85 5.43 6.01
N LYS A 16 -22.62 4.84 6.93
CA LYS A 16 -23.76 3.96 6.60
C LYS A 16 -24.85 4.64 5.77
N HIS A 17 -24.96 5.97 5.88
CA HIS A 17 -25.98 6.76 5.15
C HIS A 17 -25.46 7.33 3.83
N ILE A 18 -24.20 7.07 3.49
CA ILE A 18 -23.57 7.56 2.27
C ILE A 18 -23.85 6.55 1.15
N ASP A 19 -24.16 7.07 -0.03
CA ASP A 19 -24.34 6.26 -1.23
C ASP A 19 -23.06 5.49 -1.58
N GLN A 20 -23.23 4.22 -2.01
CA GLN A 20 -22.11 3.34 -2.38
C GLN A 20 -21.23 3.94 -3.49
N GLY A 21 -21.85 4.68 -4.42
CA GLY A 21 -21.11 5.40 -5.46
C GLY A 21 -20.14 6.44 -4.90
N LEU A 22 -20.55 7.17 -3.86
CA LEU A 22 -19.70 8.17 -3.20
C LEU A 22 -18.55 7.50 -2.41
N ILE A 23 -18.82 6.37 -1.77
CA ILE A 23 -17.79 5.59 -1.06
C ILE A 23 -16.73 5.11 -2.06
N LEU A 24 -17.16 4.54 -3.17
CA LEU A 24 -16.24 4.09 -4.24
C LEU A 24 -15.44 5.25 -4.82
N TRP A 25 -16.09 6.39 -5.06
CA TRP A 25 -15.41 7.59 -5.55
C TRP A 25 -14.32 8.09 -4.60
N ARG A 26 -14.57 8.06 -3.28
CA ARG A 26 -13.58 8.41 -2.26
C ARG A 26 -12.34 7.51 -2.32
N SER A 27 -12.54 6.19 -2.38
CA SER A 27 -11.45 5.21 -2.48
C SER A 27 -10.70 5.33 -3.81
N SER A 28 -11.41 5.63 -4.90
CA SER A 28 -10.81 5.86 -6.23
C SER A 28 -9.92 7.10 -6.24
N ILE A 29 -10.32 8.19 -5.60
CA ILE A 29 -9.48 9.41 -5.49
C ILE A 29 -8.21 9.11 -4.69
N GLN A 30 -8.28 8.31 -3.62
CA GLN A 30 -7.08 7.87 -2.90
C GLN A 30 -6.15 7.06 -3.80
N TRP A 31 -6.69 6.11 -4.53
CA TRP A 31 -5.94 5.27 -5.45
C TRP A 31 -5.24 6.10 -6.54
N ILE A 32 -5.96 7.06 -7.14
CA ILE A 32 -5.40 8.00 -8.12
C ILE A 32 -4.32 8.88 -7.46
N GLY A 33 -4.54 9.34 -6.25
CA GLY A 33 -3.59 10.16 -5.50
C GLY A 33 -2.26 9.45 -5.24
N GLY A 34 -2.32 8.19 -4.81
CA GLY A 34 -1.13 7.34 -4.64
C GLY A 34 -0.38 7.12 -5.95
N LEU A 35 -1.10 6.84 -7.03
CA LEU A 35 -0.50 6.70 -8.36
C LEU A 35 0.14 8.00 -8.84
N TYR A 36 -0.53 9.14 -8.65
CA TYR A 36 0.00 10.45 -9.01
C TYR A 36 1.27 10.80 -8.21
N PHE A 37 1.33 10.43 -6.94
CA PHE A 37 2.53 10.58 -6.11
C PHE A 37 3.71 9.80 -6.70
N LEU A 38 3.49 8.54 -7.11
CA LEU A 38 4.53 7.73 -7.75
C LEU A 38 5.01 8.35 -9.07
N PHE A 39 4.10 8.86 -9.90
CA PHE A 39 4.47 9.55 -11.12
C PHE A 39 5.24 10.85 -10.84
N SER A 40 4.82 11.60 -9.82
CA SER A 40 5.52 12.82 -9.43
C SER A 40 6.97 12.56 -9.03
N ILE A 41 7.21 11.47 -8.27
CA ILE A 41 8.59 11.06 -7.94
C ILE A 41 9.39 10.79 -9.20
N VAL A 42 8.85 10.01 -10.15
CA VAL A 42 9.52 9.68 -11.41
C VAL A 42 9.86 10.95 -12.20
N PHE A 43 8.94 11.88 -12.32
CA PHE A 43 9.17 13.14 -13.04
C PHE A 43 10.14 14.08 -12.32
N LEU A 44 10.06 14.17 -10.97
CA LEU A 44 10.95 15.02 -10.19
C LEU A 44 12.41 14.53 -10.26
N ILE A 45 12.63 13.23 -10.26
CA ILE A 45 13.95 12.63 -10.38
C ILE A 45 14.63 13.03 -11.70
N ASP A 46 13.86 13.10 -12.77
CA ASP A 46 14.41 13.46 -14.10
C ASP A 46 14.78 14.95 -14.22
N ILE A 47 14.14 15.82 -13.42
CA ILE A 47 14.30 17.27 -13.54
C ILE A 47 15.41 17.84 -12.63
N TYR A 48 15.63 17.28 -11.43
CA TYR A 48 16.23 18.06 -10.35
C TYR A 48 17.69 17.81 -10.02
N ASP A 49 18.32 16.67 -10.30
CA ASP A 49 19.74 16.51 -9.94
C ASP A 49 20.42 15.25 -10.51
N ASP A 50 21.61 15.42 -11.08
CA ASP A 50 22.45 14.31 -11.57
C ASP A 50 22.95 13.39 -10.43
N SER A 51 23.07 13.87 -9.19
CA SER A 51 23.47 13.07 -8.04
C SER A 51 22.30 12.29 -7.45
N LEU A 52 21.13 12.91 -7.32
CA LEU A 52 19.87 12.23 -7.00
C LEU A 52 19.48 11.27 -8.11
N LYS A 53 19.69 11.66 -9.37
CA LYS A 53 19.52 10.78 -10.53
C LYS A 53 20.41 9.55 -10.43
N LYS A 54 21.67 9.65 -10.03
CA LYS A 54 22.54 8.50 -9.79
C LYS A 54 22.10 7.64 -8.59
N SER A 55 21.63 8.22 -7.52
CA SER A 55 21.15 7.49 -6.34
C SER A 55 19.86 6.75 -6.62
N LEU A 56 18.93 7.35 -7.33
CA LEU A 56 17.62 6.82 -7.66
C LEU A 56 17.58 6.08 -9.02
N THR A 57 18.49 6.37 -9.95
CA THR A 57 18.71 5.54 -11.17
C THR A 57 19.39 4.24 -10.87
N ASN A 58 19.98 4.11 -9.70
CA ASN A 58 20.28 2.78 -9.22
C ASN A 58 19.00 1.97 -8.98
N PHE A 59 17.88 2.57 -8.56
CA PHE A 59 16.57 1.91 -8.41
C PHE A 59 15.81 1.76 -9.73
N LEU A 60 15.98 2.70 -10.62
CA LEU A 60 15.30 2.75 -11.90
C LEU A 60 16.37 3.09 -12.93
N SER A 61 16.71 2.19 -13.84
CA SER A 61 17.66 2.46 -14.93
C SER A 61 17.06 3.50 -15.91
N PHE A 62 17.05 4.77 -15.50
CA PHE A 62 16.48 5.86 -16.27
C PHE A 62 17.42 6.31 -17.38
N ASN A 63 17.05 6.02 -18.60
CA ASN A 63 17.35 6.87 -19.73
C ASN A 63 16.19 7.86 -19.90
N SER A 64 16.46 9.14 -20.01
CA SER A 64 15.46 10.21 -20.17
C SER A 64 14.49 9.99 -21.34
N SER A 65 14.88 9.23 -22.35
CA SER A 65 14.03 8.84 -23.48
C SER A 65 12.99 7.74 -23.15
N GLU A 66 13.02 7.16 -21.95
CA GLU A 66 12.17 6.03 -21.58
C GLU A 66 11.16 6.31 -20.46
N ILE A 67 11.07 7.57 -19.97
CA ILE A 67 10.17 7.96 -18.87
C ILE A 67 8.73 7.48 -19.10
N PHE A 68 8.22 7.68 -20.31
CA PHE A 68 6.87 7.25 -20.64
C PHE A 68 6.68 5.73 -20.50
N LYS A 69 7.62 4.95 -20.99
CA LYS A 69 7.57 3.48 -20.88
C LYS A 69 7.60 3.03 -19.41
N GLN A 70 8.39 3.73 -18.59
CA GLN A 70 8.50 3.40 -17.16
C GLN A 70 7.27 3.81 -16.38
N THR A 71 6.68 4.97 -16.68
CA THR A 71 5.38 5.39 -16.13
C THR A 71 4.30 4.36 -16.42
N VAL A 72 4.23 3.86 -17.65
CA VAL A 72 3.27 2.80 -18.03
C VAL A 72 3.55 1.50 -17.27
N LYS A 73 4.81 1.10 -17.09
CA LYS A 73 5.15 -0.10 -16.31
C LYS A 73 4.73 0.04 -14.84
N ILE A 74 4.97 1.20 -14.22
CA ILE A 74 4.54 1.49 -12.84
C ILE A 74 3.02 1.44 -12.73
N PHE A 75 2.30 2.03 -13.71
CA PHE A 75 0.84 1.95 -13.75
C PHE A 75 0.32 0.51 -13.82
N ILE A 76 0.89 -0.31 -14.71
CA ILE A 76 0.52 -1.72 -14.85
C ILE A 76 0.79 -2.50 -13.56
N LEU A 77 1.95 -2.27 -12.93
CA LEU A 77 2.33 -2.92 -11.69
C LEU A 77 1.39 -2.51 -10.54
N TYR A 78 1.16 -1.21 -10.37
CA TYR A 78 0.27 -0.66 -9.33
C TYR A 78 -1.15 -1.22 -9.47
N SER A 79 -1.69 -1.22 -10.69
CA SER A 79 -3.00 -1.80 -10.99
C SER A 79 -3.01 -3.32 -10.78
N GLY A 80 -1.95 -4.01 -11.17
CA GLY A 80 -1.81 -5.46 -10.99
C GLY A 80 -1.80 -5.86 -9.52
N ILE A 81 -1.07 -5.13 -8.66
CA ILE A 81 -1.08 -5.38 -7.21
C ILE A 81 -2.47 -5.09 -6.63
N THR A 82 -3.13 -4.00 -7.04
CA THR A 82 -4.49 -3.68 -6.59
C THR A 82 -5.46 -4.81 -6.90
N ILE A 83 -5.41 -5.34 -8.13
CA ILE A 83 -6.25 -6.48 -8.57
C ILE A 83 -5.90 -7.73 -7.77
N SER A 84 -4.62 -8.00 -7.50
CA SER A 84 -4.20 -9.15 -6.69
C SER A 84 -4.72 -9.06 -5.27
N ILE A 85 -4.62 -7.91 -4.62
CA ILE A 85 -5.18 -7.67 -3.28
C ILE A 85 -6.70 -7.86 -3.30
N PHE A 86 -7.40 -7.33 -4.29
CA PHE A 86 -8.84 -7.50 -4.46
C PHE A 86 -9.24 -8.99 -4.51
N PHE A 87 -8.56 -9.79 -5.32
CA PHE A 87 -8.85 -11.23 -5.42
C PHE A 87 -8.54 -11.96 -4.11
N ILE A 88 -7.41 -11.66 -3.46
CA ILE A 88 -7.06 -12.28 -2.18
C ILE A 88 -8.17 -11.99 -1.15
N LEU A 89 -8.60 -10.74 -0.99
CA LEU A 89 -9.67 -10.39 -0.06
C LEU A 89 -11.00 -11.10 -0.37
N ASN A 90 -11.34 -11.28 -1.65
CA ASN A 90 -12.53 -12.03 -2.05
C ASN A 90 -12.44 -13.53 -1.72
N ILE A 91 -11.26 -14.16 -1.88
CA ILE A 91 -11.03 -15.57 -1.52
C ILE A 91 -11.29 -15.82 -0.03
N PHE A 92 -11.05 -14.81 0.81
CA PHE A 92 -11.31 -14.87 2.26
C PHE A 92 -12.70 -14.37 2.67
N ASP A 93 -13.69 -14.46 1.76
CA ASP A 93 -15.10 -14.17 2.01
C ASP A 93 -15.40 -12.73 2.43
N ILE A 94 -14.56 -11.77 2.05
CA ILE A 94 -14.88 -10.35 2.22
C ILE A 94 -15.75 -9.91 1.02
N ARG A 95 -16.87 -9.23 1.32
CA ARG A 95 -17.82 -8.74 0.30
C ARG A 95 -17.08 -7.96 -0.80
N SER A 96 -17.33 -8.28 -2.08
CA SER A 96 -16.62 -7.73 -3.24
C SER A 96 -16.56 -6.20 -3.27
N PHE A 97 -17.62 -5.51 -2.86
CA PHE A 97 -17.63 -4.05 -2.76
C PHE A 97 -16.62 -3.54 -1.71
N ASN A 98 -16.55 -4.19 -0.55
CA ASN A 98 -15.59 -3.84 0.49
C ASN A 98 -14.17 -4.20 0.06
N SER A 99 -13.95 -5.36 -0.56
CA SER A 99 -12.66 -5.80 -1.08
C SER A 99 -12.10 -4.82 -2.11
N LEU A 100 -12.94 -4.29 -3.00
CA LEU A 100 -12.54 -3.30 -3.98
C LEU A 100 -12.08 -1.99 -3.32
N ASN A 101 -12.88 -1.47 -2.39
CA ASN A 101 -12.53 -0.24 -1.66
C ASN A 101 -11.26 -0.44 -0.81
N LEU A 102 -11.15 -1.56 -0.09
CA LEU A 102 -9.99 -1.88 0.74
C LEU A 102 -8.73 -2.07 -0.10
N SER A 103 -8.80 -2.72 -1.26
CA SER A 103 -7.63 -2.90 -2.13
C SER A 103 -7.06 -1.57 -2.63
N MET A 104 -7.94 -0.62 -2.99
CA MET A 104 -7.55 0.73 -3.39
C MET A 104 -6.91 1.50 -2.21
N THR A 105 -7.48 1.38 -1.02
CA THR A 105 -6.99 2.05 0.18
C THR A 105 -5.67 1.47 0.66
N ILE A 106 -5.50 0.15 0.65
CA ILE A 106 -4.27 -0.53 1.07
C ILE A 106 -3.10 -0.08 0.19
N ILE A 107 -3.22 -0.17 -1.13
CA ILE A 107 -2.11 0.14 -2.04
C ILE A 107 -1.71 1.62 -2.02
N SER A 108 -2.67 2.51 -1.74
CA SER A 108 -2.42 3.96 -1.63
C SER A 108 -2.02 4.40 -0.22
N SER A 109 -2.01 3.49 0.76
CA SER A 109 -1.81 3.78 2.19
C SER A 109 -2.74 4.89 2.70
N GLY A 110 -4.00 4.92 2.23
CA GLY A 110 -4.85 6.10 2.34
C GLY A 110 -5.82 6.13 3.51
N GLY A 111 -6.16 5.01 4.13
CA GLY A 111 -6.98 4.94 5.36
C GLY A 111 -8.50 5.14 5.22
N PHE A 112 -9.06 5.41 4.02
CA PHE A 112 -10.51 5.45 3.86
C PHE A 112 -11.12 4.06 3.95
N LEU A 113 -12.13 3.91 4.80
CA LEU A 113 -12.89 2.68 4.96
C LEU A 113 -14.27 2.81 4.29
N PRO A 114 -14.82 1.70 3.77
CA PRO A 114 -16.20 1.65 3.26
C PRO A 114 -17.25 1.59 4.38
N THR A 115 -16.83 1.43 5.63
CA THR A 115 -17.69 1.40 6.83
C THR A 115 -17.09 2.29 7.92
N ASN A 116 -17.85 2.55 9.00
CA ASN A 116 -17.35 3.35 10.12
C ASN A 116 -16.16 2.67 10.81
N ASP A 117 -16.23 1.34 10.95
CA ASP A 117 -15.24 0.54 11.66
C ASP A 117 -14.78 -0.63 10.81
N LEU A 118 -13.51 -0.95 10.88
CA LEU A 118 -12.91 -2.09 10.19
C LEU A 118 -13.46 -3.43 10.72
N SER A 119 -13.79 -3.49 12.01
CA SER A 119 -14.36 -4.67 12.66
C SER A 119 -15.73 -5.10 12.08
N LEU A 120 -16.44 -4.20 11.39
CA LEU A 120 -17.68 -4.53 10.68
C LEU A 120 -17.43 -5.29 9.37
N ILE A 121 -16.21 -5.23 8.85
CA ILE A 121 -15.81 -5.90 7.60
C ILE A 121 -15.04 -7.18 7.90
N LEU A 122 -14.10 -7.10 8.84
CA LEU A 122 -13.22 -8.20 9.23
C LEU A 122 -13.80 -8.88 10.46
N ILE A 123 -14.56 -9.95 10.23
CA ILE A 123 -15.26 -10.70 11.29
C ILE A 123 -14.37 -11.80 11.86
N ASN A 124 -13.56 -12.43 11.02
CA ASN A 124 -12.73 -13.57 11.37
C ASN A 124 -11.27 -13.17 11.64
N ASN A 125 -10.62 -13.82 12.61
CA ASN A 125 -9.20 -13.61 12.89
C ASN A 125 -8.30 -13.85 11.66
N THR A 126 -8.65 -14.80 10.80
CA THR A 126 -7.94 -15.06 9.53
C THR A 126 -8.01 -13.88 8.58
N GLN A 127 -9.17 -13.22 8.47
CA GLN A 127 -9.34 -12.01 7.65
C GLN A 127 -8.47 -10.86 8.17
N ILE A 128 -8.41 -10.69 9.50
CA ILE A 128 -7.59 -9.66 10.14
C ILE A 128 -6.11 -9.87 9.84
N ILE A 129 -5.62 -11.12 10.00
CA ILE A 129 -4.21 -11.45 9.74
C ILE A 129 -3.87 -11.21 8.27
N ILE A 130 -4.71 -11.66 7.35
CA ILE A 130 -4.47 -11.49 5.91
C ILE A 130 -4.50 -10.02 5.52
N PHE A 131 -5.47 -9.27 6.03
CA PHE A 131 -5.55 -7.83 5.81
C PHE A 131 -4.27 -7.12 6.30
N SER A 132 -3.78 -7.46 7.49
CA SER A 132 -2.55 -6.91 8.04
C SER A 132 -1.32 -7.28 7.19
N LEU A 133 -1.23 -8.52 6.70
CA LEU A 133 -0.17 -8.94 5.78
C LEU A 133 -0.22 -8.18 4.45
N LEU A 134 -1.42 -7.93 3.91
CA LEU A 134 -1.57 -7.14 2.68
C LEU A 134 -1.17 -5.68 2.89
N MET A 135 -1.45 -5.10 4.05
CA MET A 135 -0.95 -3.76 4.41
C MET A 135 0.58 -3.73 4.47
N LEU A 136 1.22 -4.78 5.01
CA LEU A 136 2.67 -4.92 4.97
C LEU A 136 3.23 -4.98 3.56
N VAL A 137 2.59 -5.69 2.66
CA VAL A 137 3.02 -5.74 1.25
C VAL A 137 2.97 -4.35 0.61
N SER A 138 1.99 -3.52 0.95
CA SER A 138 1.90 -2.15 0.45
C SER A 138 2.98 -1.23 1.05
N PHE A 139 3.45 -1.53 2.26
CA PHE A 139 4.53 -0.80 2.92
C PHE A 139 5.87 -1.02 2.21
N PHE A 140 6.13 -2.22 1.66
CA PHE A 140 7.29 -2.43 0.81
C PHE A 140 7.18 -1.52 -0.41
N SER A 141 8.23 -0.72 -0.62
CA SER A 141 8.29 0.23 -1.71
C SER A 141 7.85 -0.41 -3.03
N ILE A 142 6.92 0.22 -3.71
CA ILE A 142 6.48 -0.23 -5.03
C ILE A 142 7.66 -0.29 -6.01
N PHE A 143 8.71 0.49 -5.74
CA PHE A 143 9.97 0.46 -6.48
C PHE A 143 10.75 -0.83 -6.25
N PHE A 144 10.70 -1.42 -5.04
CA PHE A 144 11.28 -2.73 -4.77
C PHE A 144 10.58 -3.81 -5.59
N ILE A 145 9.25 -3.82 -5.61
CA ILE A 145 8.47 -4.77 -6.40
C ILE A 145 8.73 -4.56 -7.89
N TYR A 146 8.85 -3.30 -8.32
CA TYR A 146 9.22 -2.98 -9.70
C TYR A 146 10.58 -3.57 -10.07
N ASN A 147 11.59 -3.38 -9.24
CA ASN A 147 12.93 -3.93 -9.44
C ASN A 147 12.93 -5.46 -9.49
N LEU A 148 12.15 -6.10 -8.61
CA LEU A 148 12.07 -7.56 -8.55
C LEU A 148 11.44 -8.16 -9.81
N ILE A 149 10.43 -7.48 -10.39
CA ILE A 149 9.70 -8.00 -11.55
C ILE A 149 10.38 -7.63 -12.87
N PHE A 150 10.88 -6.40 -13.00
CA PHE A 150 11.33 -5.84 -14.28
C PHE A 150 12.85 -5.74 -14.44
N LEU A 151 13.59 -5.61 -13.34
CA LEU A 151 15.05 -5.46 -13.37
C LEU A 151 15.70 -6.77 -12.91
N ARG A 152 15.73 -7.75 -13.79
CA ARG A 152 16.39 -9.05 -13.58
C ARG A 152 17.94 -8.97 -13.57
N ASP A 153 18.53 -7.79 -13.76
CA ASP A 153 19.96 -7.60 -13.94
C ASP A 153 20.65 -6.91 -12.75
N LYS A 154 21.33 -7.76 -11.98
CA LYS A 154 22.74 -7.65 -11.55
C LYS A 154 23.21 -6.74 -10.41
N ASN A 155 22.44 -5.97 -9.68
CA ASN A 155 23.01 -5.27 -8.53
C ASN A 155 22.23 -5.52 -7.22
N PHE A 156 22.67 -6.53 -6.49
CA PHE A 156 22.11 -6.99 -5.22
C PHE A 156 22.24 -5.98 -4.04
N ASN A 157 22.82 -4.81 -4.25
CA ASN A 157 23.07 -3.86 -3.18
C ASN A 157 21.82 -3.17 -2.63
N PHE A 158 20.70 -3.24 -3.36
CA PHE A 158 19.42 -2.64 -2.96
C PHE A 158 18.63 -3.44 -1.93
N PHE A 159 18.87 -4.74 -1.82
CA PHE A 159 18.24 -5.58 -0.82
C PHE A 159 18.59 -5.19 0.62
N TYR A 160 19.71 -4.46 0.85
CA TYR A 160 20.14 -4.14 2.20
C TYR A 160 19.18 -3.18 2.93
N GLU A 161 18.70 -2.13 2.27
CA GLU A 161 17.82 -1.14 2.91
C GLU A 161 16.45 -1.74 3.22
N ASP A 162 15.84 -2.43 2.26
CA ASP A 162 14.54 -3.08 2.43
C ASP A 162 14.62 -4.27 3.41
N ILE A 163 15.73 -5.01 3.44
CA ILE A 163 15.98 -6.06 4.43
C ILE A 163 16.13 -5.47 5.84
N HIS A 164 16.84 -4.37 6.00
CA HIS A 164 16.96 -3.71 7.30
C HIS A 164 15.61 -3.19 7.80
N LEU A 165 14.79 -2.64 6.91
CA LEU A 165 13.43 -2.21 7.21
C LEU A 165 12.56 -3.40 7.64
N LEU A 166 12.62 -4.52 6.93
CA LEU A 166 11.91 -5.74 7.27
C LEU A 166 12.38 -6.30 8.62
N LEU A 167 13.69 -6.36 8.86
CA LEU A 167 14.25 -6.78 10.14
C LEU A 167 13.80 -5.88 11.29
N TYR A 168 13.81 -4.56 11.09
CA TYR A 168 13.31 -3.60 12.06
C TYR A 168 11.83 -3.81 12.37
N PHE A 169 11.03 -4.06 11.33
CA PHE A 169 9.61 -4.36 11.49
C PHE A 169 9.39 -5.68 12.26
N ILE A 170 10.09 -6.75 11.91
CA ILE A 170 10.05 -8.03 12.66
C ILE A 170 10.43 -7.80 14.13
N PHE A 171 11.44 -6.99 14.37
CA PHE A 171 11.88 -6.66 15.74
C PHE A 171 10.80 -5.94 16.53
N ILE A 172 10.13 -4.94 15.95
CA ILE A 172 9.00 -4.25 16.57
C ILE A 172 7.84 -5.22 16.85
N VAL A 173 7.48 -6.06 15.87
CA VAL A 173 6.41 -7.07 16.01
C VAL A 173 6.75 -8.05 17.14
N THR A 174 8.01 -8.50 17.26
CA THR A 174 8.42 -9.42 18.33
C THR A 174 8.36 -8.76 19.71
N ILE A 175 8.81 -7.51 19.83
CA ILE A 175 8.67 -6.75 21.08
C ILE A 175 7.19 -6.62 21.46
N PHE A 176 6.36 -6.23 20.49
CA PHE A 176 4.93 -6.07 20.72
C PHE A 176 4.28 -7.39 21.15
N PHE A 177 4.67 -8.51 20.52
CA PHE A 177 4.22 -9.85 20.89
C PHE A 177 4.60 -10.21 22.34
N ILE A 178 5.80 -9.90 22.76
CA ILE A 178 6.29 -10.19 24.14
C ILE A 178 5.47 -9.41 25.18
N PHE A 179 5.14 -8.15 24.89
CA PHE A 179 4.44 -7.28 25.85
C PHE A 179 2.92 -7.49 25.88
N PHE A 180 2.30 -7.92 24.77
CA PHE A 180 0.84 -7.99 24.61
C PHE A 180 0.30 -9.42 24.42
N SER A 181 1.10 -10.46 24.66
CA SER A 181 0.78 -11.85 24.30
C SER A 181 -0.28 -12.54 25.18
N PHE A 182 -1.05 -11.84 26.01
CA PHE A 182 -1.86 -12.52 27.03
C PHE A 182 -3.37 -12.56 26.77
N ASP A 183 -3.91 -11.91 25.73
CA ASP A 183 -5.35 -11.97 25.43
C ASP A 183 -5.60 -12.12 23.92
N ASN A 184 -6.84 -12.55 23.55
CA ASN A 184 -7.33 -12.70 22.17
C ASN A 184 -7.18 -11.43 21.29
N SER A 185 -6.48 -10.44 21.79
CA SER A 185 -6.14 -9.16 21.19
C SER A 185 -4.95 -9.22 20.23
N PHE A 186 -4.23 -10.36 20.09
CA PHE A 186 -3.04 -10.42 19.23
C PHE A 186 -3.33 -9.98 17.79
N THR A 187 -4.41 -10.45 17.21
CA THR A 187 -4.78 -10.11 15.83
C THR A 187 -5.09 -8.63 15.67
N TYR A 188 -5.83 -8.04 16.62
CA TYR A 188 -6.14 -6.61 16.61
C TYR A 188 -4.91 -5.75 16.93
N SER A 189 -4.05 -6.23 17.81
CA SER A 189 -2.81 -5.56 18.14
C SER A 189 -1.83 -5.57 16.97
N PHE A 190 -1.74 -6.69 16.26
CA PHE A 190 -0.94 -6.80 15.04
C PHE A 190 -1.49 -5.86 13.95
N LEU A 191 -2.82 -5.82 13.76
CA LEU A 191 -3.44 -4.89 12.82
C LEU A 191 -3.16 -3.43 13.18
N SER A 192 -3.28 -3.05 14.46
CA SER A 192 -3.02 -1.67 14.90
C SER A 192 -1.57 -1.25 14.69
N LEU A 193 -0.62 -2.17 14.92
CA LEU A 193 0.80 -1.92 14.69
C LEU A 193 1.12 -1.73 13.21
N VAL A 194 0.50 -2.49 12.33
CA VAL A 194 0.72 -2.38 10.88
C VAL A 194 0.04 -1.13 10.31
N SER A 195 -1.06 -0.68 10.93
CA SER A 195 -1.82 0.49 10.47
C SER A 195 -1.31 1.82 11.00
N SER A 196 -0.43 1.81 12.02
CA SER A 196 0.20 3.02 12.59
C SER A 196 1.43 3.45 11.80
#